data_2ddb8622ff20b6986d140fc6e51989b3
#
_entry.id   2ddb8622ff20b6986d140fc6e51989b3
#
_cell.length_a   1.000
_cell.length_b   1.000
_cell.length_c   1.000
_cell.angle_alpha   90.00
_cell.angle_beta   90.00
_cell.angle_gamma   90.00
#
_symmetry.space_group_name_H-M   'P 1'
#
loop_
_entity.id
_entity.type
_entity.pdbx_description
1 polymer ?
#
loop_
_entity_poly.entity_id
_entity_poly.type
_entity_poly.pdbx_seq_one_letter_code
_entity_poly.pdbx_strand_id
1 'polypeptide(L)' 'MTITAINVRNQFRGQIREIIDGPVLSEVDVETPSGQIVTSVITTRSVKELGLVVGKEVIALVKATEVSIATI' A
#
# COMPACT_ATOMS: atom_id res chain seq x y z
N MET A 1 -11.98 -10.39 -1.48
CA MET A 1 -11.72 -10.85 -0.11
C MET A 1 -11.47 -9.64 0.77
N THR A 2 -12.01 -9.62 1.97
CA THR A 2 -11.85 -8.50 2.90
C THR A 2 -11.02 -8.93 4.10
N ILE A 3 -10.33 -7.94 4.71
CA ILE A 3 -9.66 -8.17 5.98
C ILE A 3 -10.76 -8.34 7.04
N THR A 4 -10.68 -9.43 7.80
CA THR A 4 -11.69 -9.72 8.83
C THR A 4 -11.31 -9.19 10.21
N ALA A 5 -10.01 -9.06 10.48
CA ALA A 5 -9.55 -8.57 11.78
C ALA A 5 -8.15 -7.98 11.65
N ILE A 6 -7.99 -6.73 12.05
CA ILE A 6 -6.69 -6.06 12.08
C ILE A 6 -6.76 -4.85 13.00
N ASN A 7 -5.66 -4.53 13.67
CA ASN A 7 -5.59 -3.41 14.61
C ASN A 7 -5.04 -2.12 14.01
N VAL A 8 -4.67 -2.11 12.73
CA VAL A 8 -4.19 -0.90 12.05
C VAL A 8 -5.37 0.01 11.77
N ARG A 9 -5.29 1.29 12.20
CA ARG A 9 -6.40 2.24 12.12
C ARG A 9 -6.54 2.88 10.75
N ASN A 10 -5.41 3.14 10.06
CA ASN A 10 -5.43 3.84 8.77
C ASN A 10 -5.41 2.81 7.66
N GLN A 11 -6.56 2.63 7.01
CA GLN A 11 -6.75 1.64 5.95
C GLN A 11 -7.26 2.35 4.70
N PHE A 12 -6.53 2.18 3.59
CA PHE A 12 -6.85 2.83 2.32
C PHE A 12 -7.05 1.77 1.25
N ARG A 13 -8.30 1.49 0.92
CA ARG A 13 -8.62 0.58 -0.18
C ARG A 13 -8.34 1.27 -1.50
N GLY A 14 -7.72 0.56 -2.43
CA GLY A 14 -7.43 1.10 -3.74
C GLY A 14 -6.90 0.04 -4.67
N GLN A 15 -6.38 0.47 -5.81
CA GLN A 15 -5.78 -0.41 -6.80
C GLN A 15 -4.32 -0.07 -6.97
N ILE A 16 -3.51 -1.09 -7.20
CA ILE A 16 -2.09 -0.88 -7.49
C ILE A 16 -1.99 -0.18 -8.85
N ARG A 17 -1.37 0.99 -8.84
CA ARG A 17 -1.16 1.81 -10.03
C ARG A 17 0.19 1.55 -10.67
N GLU A 18 1.23 1.39 -9.83
CA GLU A 18 2.59 1.22 -10.31
C GLU A 18 3.39 0.38 -9.32
N ILE A 19 4.28 -0.43 -9.85
CA ILE A 19 5.27 -1.18 -9.06
C ILE A 19 6.64 -0.90 -9.67
N ILE A 20 7.55 -0.39 -8.85
CA ILE A 20 8.94 -0.18 -9.25
C ILE A 20 9.76 -1.24 -8.54
N ASP A 21 10.16 -2.27 -9.27
CA ASP A 21 10.90 -3.40 -8.71
C ASP A 21 12.36 -3.04 -8.49
N GLY A 22 12.87 -3.40 -7.32
CA GLY A 22 14.28 -3.35 -7.00
C GLY A 22 14.80 -4.76 -6.66
N PRO A 23 16.10 -4.91 -6.46
CA PRO A 23 16.66 -6.23 -6.14
C PRO A 23 16.28 -6.70 -4.73
N VAL A 24 16.08 -5.80 -3.79
CA VAL A 24 15.73 -6.12 -2.39
C VAL A 24 14.41 -5.45 -1.99
N LEU A 25 14.27 -4.16 -2.30
CA LEU A 25 13.08 -3.37 -1.98
C LEU A 25 12.39 -2.95 -3.27
N SER A 26 11.07 -2.85 -3.19
CA SER A 26 10.23 -2.39 -4.29
C SER A 26 9.28 -1.30 -3.79
N GLU A 27 8.96 -0.35 -4.67
CA GLU A 27 7.95 0.66 -4.40
C GLU A 27 6.63 0.20 -5.01
N VAL A 28 5.56 0.33 -4.23
CA VAL A 28 4.20 0.01 -4.68
C VAL A 28 3.32 1.22 -4.44
N ASP A 29 2.75 1.76 -5.51
CA ASP A 29 1.83 2.90 -5.43
C ASP A 29 0.40 2.40 -5.53
N VAL A 30 -0.40 2.75 -4.52
CA VAL A 30 -1.82 2.39 -4.45
C VAL A 30 -2.63 3.66 -4.68
N GLU A 31 -3.52 3.62 -5.66
CA GLU A 31 -4.42 4.74 -5.95
C GLU A 31 -5.79 4.47 -5.34
N THR A 32 -6.23 5.37 -4.46
CA THR A 32 -7.57 5.30 -3.84
C THR A 32 -8.63 5.79 -4.84
N PRO A 33 -9.92 5.51 -4.59
CA PRO A 33 -11.00 5.99 -5.46
C PRO A 33 -11.04 7.50 -5.64
N SER A 34 -10.52 8.27 -4.67
CA SER A 34 -10.45 9.74 -4.75
C SER A 34 -9.24 10.23 -5.56
N GLY A 35 -8.40 9.34 -6.06
CA GLY A 35 -7.19 9.70 -6.81
C GLY A 35 -5.96 9.93 -5.94
N GLN A 36 -6.07 9.73 -4.63
CA GLN A 36 -4.94 9.85 -3.72
C GLN A 36 -3.98 8.68 -3.93
N ILE A 37 -2.68 8.96 -3.97
CA ILE A 37 -1.66 7.92 -4.07
C ILE A 37 -1.07 7.65 -2.69
N VAL A 38 -1.09 6.38 -2.30
CA VAL A 38 -0.41 5.91 -1.09
C VAL A 38 0.79 5.09 -1.54
N THR A 39 1.98 5.60 -1.25
CA THR A 39 3.23 4.95 -1.66
C THR A 39 3.74 4.06 -0.54
N SER A 40 4.06 2.83 -0.88
CA SER A 40 4.61 1.84 0.03
C SER A 40 5.96 1.35 -0.48
N VAL A 41 6.90 1.14 0.44
CA VAL A 41 8.17 0.47 0.14
C VAL A 41 8.20 -0.81 0.96
N ILE A 42 8.19 -1.93 0.27
CA ILE A 42 8.22 -3.27 0.88
C ILE A 42 9.30 -4.10 0.21
N THR A 43 9.59 -5.26 0.76
CA THR A 43 10.56 -6.13 0.14
C THR A 43 10.03 -6.65 -1.20
N THR A 44 10.94 -6.83 -2.15
CA THR A 44 10.59 -7.43 -3.44
C THR A 44 10.03 -8.84 -3.25
N ARG A 45 10.51 -9.54 -2.21
CA ARG A 45 9.94 -10.83 -1.82
C ARG A 45 8.46 -10.70 -1.45
N SER A 46 8.10 -9.68 -0.68
CA SER A 46 6.69 -9.44 -0.29
C SER A 46 5.81 -9.19 -1.50
N VAL A 47 6.31 -8.43 -2.48
CA VAL A 47 5.58 -8.20 -3.74
C VAL A 47 5.23 -9.53 -4.40
N LYS A 48 6.18 -10.45 -4.45
CA LYS A 48 5.97 -11.77 -5.06
C LYS A 48 5.05 -12.65 -4.22
N GLU A 49 5.28 -12.71 -2.91
CA GLU A 49 4.49 -13.56 -2.02
C GLU A 49 3.03 -13.13 -1.97
N LEU A 50 2.76 -11.82 -2.03
CA LEU A 50 1.41 -11.29 -2.03
C LEU A 50 0.79 -11.29 -3.43
N GLY A 51 1.55 -11.64 -4.47
CA GLY A 51 1.07 -11.67 -5.84
C GLY A 51 0.64 -10.30 -6.34
N LEU A 52 1.38 -9.25 -5.99
CA LEU A 52 1.01 -7.89 -6.34
C LEU A 52 1.31 -7.61 -7.81
N VAL A 53 0.28 -7.11 -8.51
CA VAL A 53 0.38 -6.70 -9.91
C VAL A 53 -0.42 -5.42 -10.10
N VAL A 54 -0.09 -4.64 -11.12
CA VAL A 54 -0.83 -3.42 -11.47
C VAL A 54 -2.29 -3.77 -11.72
N GLY A 55 -3.20 -2.99 -11.16
CA GLY A 55 -4.64 -3.18 -11.27
C GLY A 55 -5.26 -4.03 -10.16
N LYS A 56 -4.45 -4.71 -9.36
CA LYS A 56 -4.98 -5.53 -8.26
C LYS A 56 -5.55 -4.63 -7.16
N GLU A 57 -6.75 -5.00 -6.66
CA GLU A 57 -7.33 -4.32 -5.51
C GLU A 57 -6.62 -4.76 -4.23
N VAL A 58 -6.22 -3.78 -3.43
CA VAL A 58 -5.50 -4.00 -2.18
C VAL A 58 -5.99 -3.02 -1.11
N ILE A 59 -5.51 -3.20 0.10
CA ILE A 59 -5.70 -2.23 1.19
C ILE A 59 -4.32 -1.82 1.67
N ALA A 60 -3.99 -0.53 1.55
CA ALA A 60 -2.77 0.03 2.12
C ALA A 60 -3.02 0.32 3.59
N LEU A 61 -2.09 -0.11 4.44
CA LEU A 61 -2.22 -0.02 5.89
C LEU A 61 -1.10 0.88 6.42
N VAL A 62 -1.48 1.87 7.25
CA VAL A 62 -0.50 2.77 7.88
C VAL A 62 -0.75 2.78 9.38
N LYS A 63 0.22 2.32 10.16
CA LYS A 63 0.10 2.38 11.62
C LYS A 63 0.01 3.83 12.09
N ALA A 64 -0.81 4.08 13.09
CA ALA A 64 -1.03 5.42 13.62
C ALA A 64 0.28 6.09 14.05
N THR A 65 1.24 5.32 14.53
CA THR A 65 2.56 5.81 14.93
C THR A 65 3.42 6.30 13.77
N GLU A 66 3.05 5.94 12.53
CA GLU A 66 3.79 6.31 11.31
C GLU A 66 3.17 7.49 10.57
N VAL A 67 2.07 8.03 11.08
CA VAL A 67 1.40 9.15 10.43
C VAL A 67 1.92 10.46 11.00
N SER A 68 2.50 11.28 10.12
CA SER A 68 3.01 12.61 10.46
C SER A 68 1.99 13.67 10.08
N ILE A 69 2.03 14.80 10.76
CA ILE A 69 1.09 15.90 10.56
C ILE A 69 1.86 17.16 10.16
N ALA A 70 1.35 17.84 9.15
CA ALA A 70 1.82 19.17 8.78
C ALA A 70 0.67 20.16 8.91
N THR A 71 0.99 21.41 9.23
CA THR A 71 0.01 22.51 9.21
C THR A 71 0.15 23.29 7.92
N ILE A 72 -0.93 23.97 7.56
CA ILE A 72 -0.97 24.85 6.38
C ILE A 72 -1.19 26.30 6.82
#